data_01fc762cddd3cc29ab6aace4d1bd2e22
#
_entry.id   01fc762cddd3cc29ab6aace4d1bd2e22
#
_cell.length_a   1.000
_cell.length_b   1.000
_cell.length_c   1.000
_cell.angle_alpha   90.00
_cell.angle_beta   90.00
_cell.angle_gamma   90.00
#
_symmetry.space_group_name_H-M   'P 1'
#
loop_
_entity.id
_entity.type
_entity.pdbx_description
1 polymer ?
#
loop_
_entity_poly.entity_id
_entity_poly.type
_entity_poly.pdbx_seq_one_letter_code
_entity_poly.pdbx_strand_id
1 'polypeptide(L)' 'MQVAKVSSGQMWKCNNSGEVYVVTSLYKDVLSSFALLRPVNSTDIERNKRAKVIRTSVGEEIVGFTLADLVRN' A
#
# COMPACT_ATOMS: atom_id res chain seq x y z
N MET A 1 8.87 20.87 -2.53
CA MET A 1 8.05 19.94 -1.82
C MET A 1 7.92 18.64 -2.56
N GLN A 2 8.07 17.57 -1.86
CA GLN A 2 8.03 16.28 -2.49
C GLN A 2 6.65 15.66 -2.41
N VAL A 3 6.28 15.00 -3.47
CA VAL A 3 5.03 14.25 -3.52
C VAL A 3 5.32 12.84 -3.06
N ALA A 4 4.59 12.37 -2.07
CA ALA A 4 4.75 11.01 -1.59
C ALA A 4 4.29 10.04 -2.67
N LYS A 5 5.02 8.96 -2.83
CA LYS A 5 4.68 7.93 -3.81
C LYS A 5 4.56 6.59 -3.13
N VAL A 6 3.66 5.79 -3.65
CA VAL A 6 3.57 4.40 -3.22
C VAL A 6 4.70 3.62 -3.90
N SER A 7 5.44 2.87 -3.11
CA SER A 7 6.58 2.10 -3.61
C SER A 7 6.59 0.73 -2.99
N SER A 8 7.18 -0.22 -3.70
CA SER A 8 7.31 -1.55 -3.13
C SER A 8 8.25 -1.49 -1.93
N GLY A 9 7.98 -2.31 -0.95
CA GLY A 9 8.70 -2.32 0.31
C GLY A 9 8.09 -1.45 1.39
N GLN A 10 7.19 -0.56 1.04
CA GLN A 10 6.52 0.26 2.05
C GLN A 10 5.53 -0.57 2.84
N MET A 11 5.28 -0.14 4.06
CA MET A 11 4.28 -0.78 4.89
C MET A 11 3.07 0.10 5.02
N TRP A 12 1.90 -0.52 4.89
CA TRP A 12 0.63 0.17 4.96
C TRP A 12 -0.29 -0.59 5.89
N LYS A 13 -1.05 0.13 6.68
CA LYS A 13 -1.97 -0.46 7.63
C LYS A 13 -3.37 -0.49 7.02
N CYS A 14 -3.99 -1.65 7.06
CA CYS A 14 -5.37 -1.81 6.60
C CYS A 14 -6.31 -1.12 7.56
N ASN A 15 -7.11 -0.19 7.07
CA ASN A 15 -7.98 0.59 7.93
C ASN A 15 -9.07 -0.25 8.57
N ASN A 16 -9.49 -1.31 7.89
CA ASN A 16 -10.53 -2.16 8.42
C ASN A 16 -10.07 -3.07 9.53
N SER A 17 -8.91 -3.68 9.37
CA SER A 17 -8.47 -4.71 10.29
C SER A 17 -7.36 -4.27 11.21
N GLY A 18 -6.68 -3.18 10.88
CA GLY A 18 -5.50 -2.77 11.64
C GLY A 18 -4.26 -3.57 11.33
N GLU A 19 -4.34 -4.56 10.45
CA GLU A 19 -3.16 -5.33 10.09
C GLU A 19 -2.24 -4.53 9.20
N VAL A 20 -0.94 -4.79 9.32
CA VAL A 20 0.06 -4.12 8.51
C VAL A 20 0.42 -5.02 7.34
N TYR A 21 0.47 -4.42 6.16
CA TYR A 21 0.81 -5.09 4.92
C TYR A 21 2.03 -4.43 4.31
N VAL A 22 2.78 -5.20 3.53
CA VAL A 22 3.91 -4.66 2.78
C VAL A 22 3.55 -4.69 1.31
N VAL A 23 3.90 -3.62 0.60
CA VAL A 23 3.69 -3.56 -0.84
C VAL A 23 4.73 -4.43 -1.51
N THR A 24 4.27 -5.45 -2.24
CA THR A 24 5.18 -6.36 -2.91
C THR A 24 5.39 -6.01 -4.36
N SER A 25 4.40 -5.41 -5.00
CA SER A 25 4.58 -4.94 -6.36
C SER A 25 3.53 -3.91 -6.70
N LEU A 26 3.78 -3.18 -7.77
CA LEU A 26 2.88 -2.17 -8.28
C LEU A 26 2.69 -2.43 -9.76
N TYR A 27 1.48 -2.19 -10.25
CA TYR A 27 1.25 -2.31 -11.67
C TYR A 27 0.16 -1.33 -12.09
N LYS A 28 0.15 -1.06 -13.38
CA LYS A 28 -0.83 -0.16 -13.96
C LYS A 28 -1.69 -0.90 -14.95
N ASP A 29 -2.97 -0.60 -14.88
CA ASP A 29 -3.89 -0.93 -15.94
C ASP A 29 -4.06 0.32 -16.79
N VAL A 30 -4.97 0.25 -17.75
CA VAL A 30 -5.16 1.36 -18.69
C VAL A 30 -5.49 2.65 -17.96
N LEU A 31 -6.40 2.59 -17.00
CA LEU A 31 -6.88 3.79 -16.32
C LEU A 31 -6.57 3.81 -14.84
N SER A 32 -5.91 2.80 -14.32
CA SER A 32 -5.76 2.69 -12.87
C SER A 32 -4.41 2.12 -12.51
N SER A 33 -4.00 2.42 -11.29
CA SER A 33 -2.82 1.81 -10.71
C SER A 33 -3.23 0.98 -9.51
N PHE A 34 -2.52 -0.12 -9.29
CA PHE A 34 -2.83 -1.05 -8.21
C PHE A 34 -1.57 -1.44 -7.47
N ALA A 35 -1.72 -1.70 -6.19
CA ALA A 35 -0.66 -2.24 -5.36
C ALA A 35 -1.06 -3.64 -4.92
N LEU A 36 -0.09 -4.54 -4.95
CA LEU A 36 -0.26 -5.86 -4.34
C LEU A 36 0.38 -5.80 -2.98
N LEU A 37 -0.35 -6.27 -1.98
CA LEU A 37 0.07 -6.17 -0.59
C LEU A 37 0.02 -7.53 0.07
N ARG A 38 0.99 -7.79 0.92
CA ARG A 38 1.09 -9.02 1.68
C ARG A 38 1.12 -8.68 3.16
N PRO A 39 0.37 -9.41 4.01
CA PRO A 39 0.47 -9.18 5.45
C PRO A 39 1.90 -9.43 5.91
N VAL A 40 2.43 -8.53 6.73
CA VAL A 40 3.82 -8.68 7.16
C VAL A 40 4.01 -9.90 8.04
N ASN A 41 2.94 -10.37 8.67
CA ASN A 41 3.02 -11.49 9.59
C ASN A 41 2.67 -12.83 8.95
N SER A 42 2.49 -12.87 7.64
CA SER A 42 2.04 -14.09 7.01
C SER A 42 2.67 -14.25 5.65
N THR A 43 2.97 -15.48 5.29
CA THR A 43 3.40 -15.78 3.93
C THR A 43 2.32 -16.47 3.12
N ASP A 44 1.11 -16.55 3.67
CA ASP A 44 -0.01 -17.17 2.98
C ASP A 44 -0.47 -16.26 1.86
N ILE A 45 -0.27 -16.69 0.62
CA ILE A 45 -0.60 -15.84 -0.51
C ILE A 45 -2.09 -15.61 -0.65
N GLU A 46 -2.91 -16.45 -0.03
CA GLU A 46 -4.35 -16.22 -0.06
C GLU A 46 -4.74 -15.00 0.77
N ARG A 47 -3.88 -14.54 1.63
CA ARG A 47 -4.15 -13.34 2.40
C ARG A 47 -3.66 -12.08 1.73
N ASN A 48 -3.02 -12.21 0.58
CA ASN A 48 -2.56 -11.04 -0.16
C ASN A 48 -3.77 -10.24 -0.64
N LYS A 49 -3.58 -8.95 -0.74
CA LYS A 49 -4.63 -8.05 -1.17
C LYS A 49 -4.16 -7.22 -2.35
N ARG A 50 -5.13 -6.82 -3.16
CA ARG A 50 -4.89 -5.88 -4.24
C ARG A 50 -5.71 -4.65 -3.95
N ALA A 51 -5.11 -3.50 -4.02
CA ALA A 51 -5.82 -2.27 -3.73
C ALA A 51 -5.43 -1.20 -4.74
N LYS A 52 -6.38 -0.32 -4.99
CA LYS A 52 -6.17 0.74 -5.96
C LYS A 52 -5.30 1.83 -5.36
N VAL A 53 -4.42 2.37 -6.19
CA VAL A 53 -3.59 3.51 -5.82
C VAL A 53 -4.20 4.75 -6.46
N ILE A 54 -4.41 5.77 -5.66
CA ILE A 54 -4.96 7.02 -6.15
C ILE A 54 -3.98 8.15 -5.89
N ARG A 55 -4.14 9.22 -6.64
CA ARG A 55 -3.34 10.41 -6.44
C ARG A 55 -4.19 11.46 -5.74
N THR A 56 -3.62 12.06 -4.72
CA THR A 56 -4.27 13.13 -3.99
C THR A 56 -3.43 14.40 -4.07
N SER A 57 -3.90 15.45 -3.45
CA SER A 57 -3.18 16.72 -3.47
C SER A 57 -1.84 16.63 -2.73
N VAL A 58 -1.68 15.64 -1.86
CA VAL A 58 -0.45 15.51 -1.08
C VAL A 58 0.40 14.32 -1.54
N GLY A 59 -0.04 13.56 -2.53
CA GLY A 59 0.75 12.43 -3.01
C GLY A 59 -0.15 11.28 -3.38
N GLU A 60 0.42 10.09 -3.37
CA GLU A 60 -0.32 8.87 -3.71
C GLU A 60 -0.76 8.16 -2.44
N GLU A 61 -1.88 7.50 -2.52
CA GLU A 61 -2.43 6.73 -1.41
C GLU A 61 -2.99 5.42 -1.92
N ILE A 62 -3.04 4.43 -1.03
CA ILE A 62 -3.68 3.16 -1.32
C ILE A 62 -5.06 3.18 -0.66
N VAL A 63 -6.09 2.95 -1.47
CA VAL A 63 -7.47 3.01 -0.99
C VAL A 63 -7.68 1.97 0.09
N GLY A 64 -8.16 2.38 1.24
CA GLY A 64 -8.44 1.48 2.35
C GLY A 64 -7.26 1.25 3.28
N PHE A 65 -6.14 1.91 3.03
CA PHE A 65 -4.92 1.74 3.81
C PHE A 65 -4.37 3.09 4.23
N THR A 66 -3.58 3.07 5.29
CA THR A 66 -2.86 4.24 5.78
C THR A 66 -1.38 3.90 5.87
N LEU A 67 -0.53 4.79 5.41
CA LEU A 67 0.91 4.56 5.43
C LEU A 67 1.36 4.35 6.87
N ALA A 68 2.02 3.24 7.09
CA ALA A 68 2.37 2.81 8.45
C ALA A 68 3.83 2.98 8.78
N ASP A 69 4.61 3.53 7.83
CA ASP A 69 5.95 3.54 8.06
C ASP A 69 6.35 4.65 8.92
N LEU A 70 6.67 4.62 9.68
CA LEU A 70 7.03 5.61 10.34
C LEU A 70 8.07 5.54 11.11
N VAL A 71 8.44 5.34 11.13
CA VAL A 71 9.25 5.30 11.82
C VAL A 71 10.28 5.56 12.14
N ARG A 72 10.58 5.69 12.26
CA ARG A 72 11.43 5.87 12.54
C ARG A 72 12.16 6.24 13.07
N ASN A 73 12.39 6.25 13.22
CA ASN A 73 13.04 6.56 13.63
C ASN A 73 13.43 6.76 13.99
#